data_b6f303e27aeb57d10b078dadf69b2a4e
#
_entry.id   b6f303e27aeb57d10b078dadf69b2a4e
#
_cell.length_a   1.000
_cell.length_b   1.000
_cell.length_c   1.000
_cell.angle_alpha   90.00
_cell.angle_beta   90.00
_cell.angle_gamma   90.00
#
_symmetry.space_group_name_H-M   'P 1'
#
loop_
_entity.id
_entity.type
_entity.pdbx_description
1 polymer ?
#
loop_
_entity_poly.entity_id
_entity_poly.type
_entity_poly.pdbx_seq_one_letter_code
_entity_poly.pdbx_strand_id
1 'polypeptide(L)' 'LDINQTVYGLVQTSDGLIHRVIPGNYMGQNDGRITDISDSEIILVEIISDGIGGYIERDAAIGLSD' A
#
# COMPACT_ATOMS: atom_id res chain seq x y z
N LEU A 1 18.86 -0.74 20.36
CA LEU A 1 17.86 0.28 20.08
C LEU A 1 17.84 0.64 18.60
N ASP A 2 16.72 0.44 17.99
CA ASP A 2 16.54 0.74 16.57
C ASP A 2 15.87 2.07 16.38
N ILE A 3 16.66 3.12 16.37
CA ILE A 3 16.11 4.45 16.13
C ILE A 3 15.69 4.66 14.68
N ASN A 4 16.14 3.79 13.79
CA ASN A 4 15.77 3.86 12.37
C ASN A 4 14.93 2.67 11.97
N GLN A 5 14.18 2.13 12.90
CA GLN A 5 13.35 0.97 12.63
C GLN A 5 12.33 1.27 11.55
N THR A 6 12.32 0.44 10.51
CA THR A 6 11.38 0.57 9.42
C THR A 6 10.42 -0.62 9.44
N VAL A 7 9.12 -0.32 9.44
CA VAL A 7 8.11 -1.35 9.30
C VAL A 7 7.88 -1.58 7.82
N TYR A 8 7.91 -2.84 7.41
CA TYR A 8 7.66 -3.21 6.02
C TYR A 8 6.73 -4.40 5.96
N GLY A 9 6.08 -4.56 4.81
CA GLY A 9 5.22 -5.70 4.55
C GLY A 9 5.78 -6.57 3.44
N LEU A 10 5.33 -7.81 3.41
CA LEU A 10 5.64 -8.74 2.32
C LEU A 10 4.37 -8.98 1.52
N VAL A 11 4.44 -8.77 0.22
CA VAL A 11 3.30 -8.92 -0.68
C VAL A 11 3.66 -9.95 -1.73
N GLN A 12 2.82 -10.98 -1.87
CA GLN A 12 2.99 -11.97 -2.91
C GLN A 12 2.07 -11.64 -4.07
N THR A 13 2.66 -11.53 -5.26
CA THR A 13 1.90 -11.27 -6.47
C THR A 13 1.40 -12.57 -7.09
N SER A 14 0.50 -12.47 -8.07
CA SER A 14 -0.12 -13.64 -8.67
C SER A 14 0.87 -14.54 -9.41
N ASP A 15 2.02 -14.02 -9.78
CA ASP A 15 3.07 -14.82 -10.42
C ASP A 15 3.98 -15.52 -9.41
N GLY A 16 3.67 -15.42 -8.12
CA GLY A 16 4.41 -16.11 -7.07
C GLY A 16 5.59 -15.34 -6.51
N LEU A 17 5.87 -14.14 -6.99
CA LEU A 17 6.97 -13.34 -6.48
C LEU A 17 6.57 -12.65 -5.18
N ILE A 18 7.53 -12.49 -4.27
CA ILE A 18 7.32 -11.82 -3.01
C ILE A 18 8.09 -10.50 -3.05
N HIS A 19 7.37 -9.42 -2.75
CA HIS A 19 7.94 -8.08 -2.74
C HIS A 19 7.89 -7.50 -1.34
N ARG A 20 8.98 -6.86 -0.95
CA ARG A 20 9.01 -6.12 0.31
C ARG A 20 8.58 -4.68 0.02
N VAL A 21 7.62 -4.18 0.78
CA VAL A 21 7.08 -2.84 0.60
C VAL A 21 7.20 -2.06 1.90
N ILE A 22 7.38 -0.75 1.78
CA ILE A 22 7.49 0.17 2.91
C ILE A 22 6.59 1.37 2.65
N PRO A 23 6.25 2.16 3.70
CA PRO A 23 5.50 3.39 3.49
C PRO A 23 6.23 4.30 2.49
N GLY A 24 5.46 4.91 1.60
CA GLY A 24 5.99 5.70 0.50
C GLY A 24 6.09 4.95 -0.81
N ASN A 25 6.08 3.63 -0.79
CA ASN A 25 6.02 2.83 -2.01
C ASN A 25 4.63 2.88 -2.62
N TYR A 26 4.53 2.45 -3.85
CA TYR A 26 3.27 2.39 -4.59
C TYR A 26 2.92 0.96 -4.91
N MET A 27 1.64 0.62 -4.82
CA MET A 27 1.19 -0.71 -5.20
C MET A 27 -0.29 -0.70 -5.56
N GLY A 28 -0.74 -1.81 -6.14
CA GLY A 28 -2.14 -2.00 -6.50
C GLY A 28 -2.45 -1.49 -7.89
N GLN A 29 -3.71 -1.69 -8.32
CA GLN A 29 -4.15 -1.36 -9.67
C GLN A 29 -4.12 0.13 -9.97
N ASN A 30 -4.31 0.95 -8.94
CA ASN A 30 -4.39 2.39 -9.09
C ASN A 30 -3.14 3.10 -8.57
N ASP A 31 -2.03 2.36 -8.45
CA ASP A 31 -0.75 2.90 -7.97
C ASP A 31 -0.92 3.66 -6.67
N GLY A 32 -1.65 3.04 -5.72
CA GLY A 32 -1.86 3.65 -4.41
C GLY A 32 -0.57 3.77 -3.63
N ARG A 33 -0.40 4.90 -2.97
CA ARG A 33 0.77 5.13 -2.14
C ARG A 33 0.54 4.54 -0.75
N ILE A 34 1.47 3.72 -0.31
CA ILE A 34 1.40 3.11 1.02
C ILE A 34 1.66 4.19 2.06
N THR A 35 0.71 4.38 2.97
CA THR A 35 0.82 5.36 4.03
C THR A 35 1.07 4.73 5.39
N ASP A 36 0.70 3.47 5.56
CA ASP A 36 0.91 2.78 6.82
C ASP A 36 0.91 1.27 6.61
N ILE A 37 1.63 0.57 7.46
CA ILE A 37 1.69 -0.89 7.47
C ILE A 37 1.54 -1.34 8.92
N SER A 38 0.54 -2.18 9.16
CA SER A 38 0.33 -2.77 10.48
C SER A 38 0.46 -4.28 10.39
N ASP A 39 0.26 -4.97 11.51
CA ASP A 39 0.31 -6.43 11.54
C ASP A 39 -0.80 -7.07 10.72
N SER A 40 -1.90 -6.35 10.49
CA SER A 40 -3.07 -6.92 9.87
C SER A 40 -3.38 -6.36 8.49
N GLU A 41 -2.81 -5.22 8.11
CA GLU A 41 -3.16 -4.62 6.82
C GLU A 41 -2.12 -3.60 6.36
N ILE A 42 -2.18 -3.32 5.05
CA ILE A 42 -1.42 -2.25 4.42
C ILE A 42 -2.42 -1.19 4.01
N ILE A 43 -2.21 0.05 4.44
CA ILE A 43 -3.09 1.16 4.13
C ILE A 43 -2.50 1.94 2.95
N LEU A 44 -3.34 2.20 1.97
CA LEU A 44 -2.97 2.92 0.74
C LEU A 44 -3.85 4.14 0.58
N VAL A 45 -3.32 5.16 -0.08
CA VAL A 45 -4.12 6.27 -0.60
C VAL A 45 -4.05 6.23 -2.11
N GLU A 46 -5.19 6.10 -2.74
CA GLU A 46 -5.31 6.08 -4.20
C GLU A 46 -5.90 7.39 -4.69
N ILE A 47 -5.44 7.84 -5.84
CA ILE A 47 -5.98 9.03 -6.49
C ILE A 47 -6.73 8.56 -7.72
N ILE A 48 -8.04 8.79 -7.74
CA ILE A 48 -8.89 8.32 -8.82
C ILE A 48 -9.62 9.50 -9.46
N SER A 49 -9.96 9.34 -10.74
CA SER A 49 -10.71 10.36 -11.46
C SER A 49 -12.12 10.47 -10.89
N ASP A 50 -12.60 11.70 -10.73
CA ASP A 50 -13.98 11.94 -10.29
C ASP A 50 -14.98 11.92 -11.47
N GLY A 51 -14.48 11.74 -12.70
CA GLY A 51 -15.33 11.65 -13.89
C GLY A 51 -15.66 13.00 -14.53
N ILE A 52 -15.25 14.10 -13.93
CA ILE A 52 -15.59 15.44 -14.43
C ILE A 52 -14.35 16.34 -14.48
N GLY A 53 -13.18 15.74 -14.68
CA GLY A 53 -11.96 16.50 -14.88
C GLY A 53 -11.13 16.73 -13.63
N GLY A 54 -11.58 16.23 -12.48
CA GLY A 54 -10.82 16.31 -11.24
C GLY A 54 -10.41 14.96 -10.73
N TYR A 55 -9.85 14.94 -9.53
CA TYR A 55 -9.41 13.72 -8.87
C TYR A 55 -9.84 13.74 -7.41
N ILE A 56 -10.07 12.55 -6.88
CA ILE A 56 -10.37 12.38 -5.46
C ILE A 56 -9.40 11.37 -4.87
N GLU A 57 -9.09 11.56 -3.59
CA GLU A 57 -8.31 10.58 -2.85
C GLU A 57 -9.25 9.56 -2.23
N ARG A 58 -8.81 8.31 -2.23
CA ARG A 58 -9.59 7.23 -1.64
C ARG A 58 -8.66 6.35 -0.81
N ASP A 59 -9.05 6.10 0.44
CA ASP A 59 -8.33 5.18 1.27
C ASP A 59 -8.68 3.75 0.88
N ALA A 60 -7.68 2.90 0.84
CA ALA A 60 -7.84 1.48 0.60
C ALA A 60 -6.98 0.71 1.55
N ALA A 61 -7.33 -0.54 1.79
CA ALA A 61 -6.55 -1.41 2.66
C ALA A 61 -6.45 -2.78 2.04
N ILE A 62 -5.26 -3.38 2.19
CA ILE A 62 -5.02 -4.75 1.77
C ILE A 62 -4.80 -5.56 3.03
N GLY A 63 -5.67 -6.53 3.28
CA GLY A 63 -5.54 -7.40 4.44
C GLY A 63 -4.34 -8.32 4.28
N LEU A 64 -3.64 -8.52 5.39
CA LEU A 64 -2.52 -9.45 5.44
C LEU A 64 -3.00 -10.74 6.10
N SER A 65 -2.72 -11.85 5.44
CA SER A 65 -3.04 -13.16 6.00
C SER A 65 -1.81 -13.75 6.68
N ASP A 66 -2.06 -14.49 7.72
CA ASP A 66 -1.00 -15.18 8.46
C ASP A 66 -0.47 -16.39 7.71
#